data_34422e2ae911320cc642b42b17e9a5d1
#
_entry.id   34422e2ae911320cc642b42b17e9a5d1
#
_cell.length_a   1.000
_cell.length_b   1.000
_cell.length_c   1.000
_cell.angle_alpha   90.00
_cell.angle_beta   90.00
_cell.angle_gamma   90.00
#
_symmetry.space_group_name_H-M   'P 1'
#
loop_
_entity.id
_entity.type
_entity.pdbx_description
1 polymer ?
#
loop_
_entity_poly.entity_id
_entity_poly.type
_entity_poly.pdbx_seq_one_letter_code
_entity_poly.pdbx_strand_id
1 'polypeptide(L)'
;MSGHSKWNNIKNKKEKTDAQRGKIFTKIGKEIAIAVRAGGPDPASNNKLRDAIAKAKANNVPNDNIDRAIKKASGADAVSYEEITYEGYGPSGVAVIVTTATDNRNRTGGEVRHYFDKYGGNLGQSGCVSFMFDDKGVIIIEKDDAIDEDALMEASLEAGAEDFASDGDVFEIITEPSDLSAVSDALTAAGYTILSAEADKIPQNYITLESEDDIKNMNLLLEHLEDNDDVQNVYHNWENP
;
A
#
# COMPACT_ATOMS: atom_id res chain seq x y z
N MET A 1 15.23 -6.38 -3.85
CA MET A 1 15.34 -4.91 -3.68
C MET A 1 13.98 -4.28 -3.96
N SER A 2 12.99 -4.56 -3.11
CA SER A 2 11.62 -4.02 -3.21
C SER A 2 11.45 -2.65 -2.53
N GLY A 3 12.40 -2.27 -1.68
CA GLY A 3 12.34 -1.07 -0.83
C GLY A 3 12.32 0.26 -1.56
N HIS A 4 12.94 0.37 -2.72
CA HIS A 4 13.01 1.63 -3.45
C HIS A 4 11.64 2.19 -3.85
N SER A 5 10.72 1.34 -4.29
CA SER A 5 9.37 1.78 -4.68
C SER A 5 8.57 2.26 -3.47
N LYS A 6 8.61 1.52 -2.36
CA LYS A 6 7.85 1.86 -1.15
C LYS A 6 8.47 3.04 -0.40
N TRP A 7 9.80 3.10 -0.30
CA TRP A 7 10.52 4.22 0.31
C TRP A 7 10.29 5.53 -0.43
N ASN A 8 10.39 5.53 -1.77
CA ASN A 8 10.10 6.72 -2.58
C ASN A 8 8.66 7.20 -2.34
N ASN A 9 7.71 6.29 -2.23
CA ASN A 9 6.33 6.61 -1.89
C ASN A 9 6.20 7.18 -0.47
N ILE A 10 6.95 6.68 0.51
CA ILE A 10 6.94 7.18 1.90
C ILE A 10 7.66 8.53 1.98
N LYS A 11 8.82 8.70 1.33
CA LYS A 11 9.58 9.95 1.29
C LYS A 11 8.75 11.07 0.65
N ASN A 12 8.08 10.78 -0.45
CA ASN A 12 7.12 11.70 -1.07
C ASN A 12 5.89 11.98 -0.18
N LYS A 13 5.58 11.11 0.80
CA LYS A 13 4.52 11.36 1.79
C LYS A 13 4.88 12.45 2.81
N LYS A 14 6.15 12.67 3.14
CA LYS A 14 6.57 13.74 4.09
C LYS A 14 6.33 15.16 3.53
N GLU A 15 6.29 15.33 2.21
CA GLU A 15 6.13 16.63 1.54
C GLU A 15 4.71 16.90 1.00
N LYS A 16 3.73 16.05 1.36
CA LYS A 16 2.39 16.13 0.79
C LYS A 16 1.64 17.40 1.16
N THR A 17 1.05 18.03 0.13
CA THR A 17 0.12 19.16 0.27
C THR A 17 -1.16 18.75 1.02
N ASP A 18 -1.92 19.74 1.54
CA ASP A 18 -3.19 19.49 2.23
C ASP A 18 -4.22 18.77 1.33
N ALA A 19 -4.20 19.00 0.02
CA ALA A 19 -5.04 18.30 -0.94
C ALA A 19 -4.70 16.80 -1.02
N GLN A 20 -3.42 16.45 -1.05
CA GLN A 20 -2.96 15.06 -1.06
C GLN A 20 -3.27 14.35 0.26
N ARG A 21 -3.18 15.04 1.40
CA ARG A 21 -3.63 14.53 2.70
C ARG A 21 -5.12 14.22 2.70
N GLY A 22 -5.95 15.10 2.10
CA GLY A 22 -7.39 14.87 1.95
C GLY A 22 -7.71 13.59 1.17
N LYS A 23 -6.98 13.30 0.08
CA LYS A 23 -7.14 12.06 -0.69
C LYS A 23 -6.79 10.82 0.14
N ILE A 24 -5.67 10.85 0.88
CA ILE A 24 -5.29 9.75 1.78
C ILE A 24 -6.39 9.49 2.80
N PHE A 25 -6.95 10.54 3.41
CA PHE A 25 -8.03 10.39 4.38
C PHE A 25 -9.30 9.79 3.76
N THR A 26 -9.59 10.15 2.50
CA THR A 26 -10.71 9.56 1.75
C THR A 26 -10.50 8.07 1.51
N LYS A 27 -9.30 7.67 1.06
CA LYS A 27 -8.94 6.27 0.82
C LYS A 27 -9.02 5.44 2.10
N ILE A 28 -8.40 5.91 3.19
CA ILE A 28 -8.46 5.25 4.50
C ILE A 28 -9.91 5.17 5.02
N GLY A 29 -10.71 6.21 4.80
CA GLY A 29 -12.13 6.21 5.16
C GLY A 29 -12.92 5.09 4.47
N LYS A 30 -12.60 4.77 3.21
CA LYS A 30 -13.18 3.63 2.48
C LYS A 30 -12.72 2.29 3.05
N GLU A 31 -11.43 2.15 3.39
CA GLU A 31 -10.90 0.94 4.03
C GLU A 31 -11.60 0.68 5.38
N ILE A 32 -11.77 1.72 6.20
CA ILE A 32 -12.53 1.64 7.46
C ILE A 32 -13.98 1.19 7.19
N ALA A 33 -14.64 1.77 6.18
CA ALA A 33 -16.03 1.41 5.86
C ALA A 33 -16.16 -0.06 5.44
N ILE A 34 -15.24 -0.55 4.63
CA ILE A 34 -15.20 -1.97 4.21
C ILE A 34 -14.93 -2.87 5.42
N ALA A 35 -13.97 -2.51 6.28
CA ALA A 35 -13.64 -3.28 7.47
C ALA A 35 -14.82 -3.37 8.46
N VAL A 36 -15.49 -2.25 8.73
CA VAL A 36 -16.68 -2.19 9.59
C VAL A 36 -17.82 -3.06 9.03
N ARG A 37 -18.04 -3.01 7.73
CA ARG A 37 -19.07 -3.83 7.08
C ARG A 37 -18.78 -5.32 7.16
N ALA A 38 -17.50 -5.71 7.07
CA ALA A 38 -17.07 -7.12 7.10
C ALA A 38 -17.10 -7.74 8.50
N GLY A 39 -16.70 -6.98 9.54
CA GLY A 39 -16.50 -7.53 10.88
C GLY A 39 -17.10 -6.71 12.04
N GLY A 40 -17.89 -5.67 11.73
CA GLY A 40 -18.48 -4.79 12.75
C GLY A 40 -17.57 -3.65 13.20
N PRO A 41 -18.10 -2.72 14.03
CA PRO A 41 -17.42 -1.47 14.39
C PRO A 41 -16.46 -1.59 15.57
N ASP A 42 -16.31 -2.76 16.17
CA ASP A 42 -15.44 -2.96 17.32
C ASP A 42 -14.05 -3.46 16.89
N PRO A 43 -12.98 -2.66 17.01
CA PRO A 43 -11.63 -3.06 16.62
C PRO A 43 -11.06 -4.20 17.49
N ALA A 44 -11.62 -4.46 18.67
CA ALA A 44 -11.18 -5.58 19.50
C ALA A 44 -11.53 -6.93 18.89
N SER A 45 -12.63 -7.00 18.13
CA SER A 45 -13.13 -8.20 17.45
C SER A 45 -12.92 -8.19 15.93
N ASN A 46 -12.46 -7.07 15.37
CA ASN A 46 -12.30 -6.88 13.94
C ASN A 46 -10.86 -6.49 13.58
N ASN A 47 -10.06 -7.49 13.18
CA ASN A 47 -8.66 -7.29 12.84
C ASN A 47 -8.48 -6.32 11.66
N LYS A 48 -9.28 -6.45 10.58
CA LYS A 48 -9.24 -5.52 9.44
C LYS A 48 -9.46 -4.07 9.87
N LEU A 49 -10.39 -3.84 10.80
CA LEU A 49 -10.65 -2.50 11.31
C LEU A 49 -9.48 -2.00 12.17
N ARG A 50 -8.88 -2.87 12.98
CA ARG A 50 -7.70 -2.52 13.78
C ARG A 50 -6.54 -2.08 12.88
N ASP A 51 -6.28 -2.82 11.80
CA ASP A 51 -5.22 -2.52 10.84
C ASP A 51 -5.50 -1.21 10.09
N ALA A 52 -6.75 -0.98 9.66
CA ALA A 52 -7.15 0.28 9.03
C ALA A 52 -7.03 1.48 9.99
N ILE A 53 -7.32 1.32 11.28
CA ILE A 53 -7.11 2.35 12.31
C ILE A 53 -5.61 2.61 12.53
N ALA A 54 -4.78 1.56 12.57
CA ALA A 54 -3.33 1.71 12.70
C ALA A 54 -2.75 2.48 11.51
N LYS A 55 -3.17 2.14 10.28
CA LYS A 55 -2.81 2.86 9.05
C LYS A 55 -3.28 4.33 9.08
N ALA A 56 -4.49 4.59 9.58
CA ALA A 56 -5.00 5.95 9.75
C ALA A 56 -4.12 6.77 10.68
N LYS A 57 -3.76 6.23 11.83
CA LYS A 57 -2.87 6.88 12.81
C LYS A 57 -1.48 7.14 12.24
N ALA A 58 -0.89 6.18 11.54
CA ALA A 58 0.40 6.32 10.86
C ALA A 58 0.39 7.43 9.79
N ASN A 59 -0.78 7.72 9.20
CA ASN A 59 -0.98 8.81 8.26
C ASN A 59 -1.49 10.12 8.92
N ASN A 60 -1.41 10.23 10.24
CA ASN A 60 -1.84 11.39 11.03
C ASN A 60 -3.32 11.78 10.82
N VAL A 61 -4.20 10.81 10.56
CA VAL A 61 -5.65 11.03 10.53
C VAL A 61 -6.12 11.34 11.95
N PRO A 62 -6.81 12.47 12.19
CA PRO A 62 -7.32 12.80 13.52
C PRO A 62 -8.29 11.72 14.05
N ASN A 63 -8.21 11.41 15.34
CA ASN A 63 -9.08 10.39 15.96
C ASN A 63 -10.57 10.67 15.72
N ASP A 64 -11.00 11.94 15.79
CA ASP A 64 -12.40 12.32 15.51
C ASP A 64 -12.83 11.96 14.07
N ASN A 65 -11.92 11.94 13.11
CA ASN A 65 -12.22 11.54 11.74
C ASN A 65 -12.33 10.02 11.63
N ILE A 66 -11.50 9.28 12.35
CA ILE A 66 -11.55 7.81 12.44
C ILE A 66 -12.90 7.40 13.06
N ASP A 67 -13.27 7.97 14.22
CA ASP A 67 -14.52 7.68 14.92
C ASP A 67 -15.74 8.02 14.07
N ARG A 68 -15.67 9.16 13.35
CA ARG A 68 -16.72 9.56 12.40
C ARG A 68 -16.87 8.60 11.24
N ALA A 69 -15.74 8.09 10.69
CA ALA A 69 -15.76 7.10 9.61
C ALA A 69 -16.39 5.78 10.07
N ILE A 70 -16.01 5.28 11.26
CA ILE A 70 -16.58 4.06 11.85
C ILE A 70 -18.10 4.25 12.08
N LYS A 71 -18.49 5.36 12.68
CA LYS A 71 -19.90 5.66 12.95
C LYS A 71 -20.73 5.75 11.67
N LYS A 72 -20.20 6.43 10.63
CA LYS A 72 -20.85 6.54 9.32
C LYS A 72 -21.01 5.17 8.65
N ALA A 73 -19.98 4.33 8.74
CA ALA A 73 -19.99 2.98 8.17
C ALA A 73 -20.95 2.02 8.88
N SER A 74 -21.28 2.30 10.16
CA SER A 74 -22.23 1.50 10.97
C SER A 74 -23.69 1.95 10.80
N GLY A 75 -23.94 3.06 10.12
CA GLY A 75 -25.27 3.64 9.93
C GLY A 75 -26.11 2.90 8.89
N ALA A 76 -27.44 3.11 8.94
CA ALA A 76 -28.38 2.51 7.98
C ALA A 76 -28.14 3.00 6.53
N ASP A 77 -27.66 4.23 6.37
CA ASP A 77 -27.35 4.85 5.08
C ASP A 77 -25.86 4.73 4.69
N ALA A 78 -25.15 3.74 5.25
CA ALA A 78 -23.73 3.52 4.95
C ALA A 78 -23.52 3.20 3.48
N VAL A 79 -22.57 3.91 2.85
CA VAL A 79 -22.17 3.62 1.46
C VAL A 79 -21.51 2.24 1.41
N SER A 80 -21.96 1.42 0.47
CA SER A 80 -21.36 0.11 0.21
C SER A 80 -20.24 0.25 -0.78
N TYR A 81 -19.03 0.02 -0.33
CA TYR A 81 -17.86 -0.10 -1.21
C TYR A 81 -17.59 -1.55 -1.57
N GLU A 82 -17.19 -1.77 -2.81
CA GLU A 82 -16.73 -3.05 -3.35
C GLU A 82 -15.22 -2.99 -3.57
N GLU A 83 -14.50 -4.01 -3.09
CA GLU A 83 -13.07 -4.16 -3.37
C GLU A 83 -12.91 -4.86 -4.71
N ILE A 84 -12.19 -4.24 -5.65
CA ILE A 84 -11.93 -4.80 -6.98
C ILE A 84 -10.44 -4.67 -7.27
N THR A 85 -9.86 -5.75 -7.77
CA THR A 85 -8.47 -5.76 -8.27
C THR A 85 -8.49 -5.76 -9.79
N TYR A 86 -7.77 -4.82 -10.37
CA TYR A 86 -7.49 -4.75 -11.80
C TYR A 86 -6.04 -5.12 -12.05
N GLU A 87 -5.80 -5.84 -13.12
CA GLU A 87 -4.48 -6.32 -13.52
C GLU A 87 -4.20 -5.99 -14.96
N GLY A 88 -2.97 -5.62 -15.28
CA GLY A 88 -2.59 -5.28 -16.64
C GLY A 88 -1.10 -5.06 -16.79
N TYR A 89 -0.75 -4.68 -18.01
CA TYR A 89 0.61 -4.33 -18.35
C TYR A 89 0.71 -2.85 -18.69
N GLY A 90 1.65 -2.15 -18.12
CA GLY A 90 2.08 -0.81 -18.50
C GLY A 90 3.02 -0.82 -19.70
N PRO A 91 3.65 0.31 -20.02
CA PRO A 91 4.64 0.42 -21.09
C PRO A 91 5.72 -0.67 -20.99
N SER A 92 6.14 -1.19 -22.13
CA SER A 92 7.19 -2.21 -22.27
C SER A 92 6.98 -3.47 -21.43
N GLY A 93 5.71 -3.79 -21.08
CA GLY A 93 5.37 -5.02 -20.38
C GLY A 93 5.54 -4.98 -18.85
N VAL A 94 5.65 -3.81 -18.25
CA VAL A 94 5.63 -3.67 -16.78
C VAL A 94 4.32 -4.22 -16.24
N ALA A 95 4.40 -5.22 -15.36
CA ALA A 95 3.22 -5.76 -14.69
C ALA A 95 2.69 -4.75 -13.66
N VAL A 96 1.37 -4.52 -13.67
CA VAL A 96 0.72 -3.57 -12.77
C VAL A 96 -0.54 -4.20 -12.17
N ILE A 97 -0.65 -4.13 -10.83
CA ILE A 97 -1.84 -4.50 -10.06
C ILE A 97 -2.42 -3.24 -9.43
N VAL A 98 -3.72 -3.02 -9.58
CA VAL A 98 -4.43 -1.87 -9.01
C VAL A 98 -5.54 -2.39 -8.12
N THR A 99 -5.46 -2.15 -6.81
CA THR A 99 -6.54 -2.44 -5.87
C THR A 99 -7.42 -1.21 -5.69
N THR A 100 -8.72 -1.40 -5.69
CA THR A 100 -9.70 -0.31 -5.61
C THR A 100 -10.76 -0.58 -4.55
N ALA A 101 -11.32 0.51 -4.01
CA ALA A 101 -12.51 0.51 -3.17
C ALA A 101 -13.52 1.49 -3.77
N THR A 102 -14.57 0.99 -4.38
CA THR A 102 -15.50 1.81 -5.17
C THR A 102 -16.97 1.53 -4.81
N ASP A 103 -17.79 2.56 -4.92
CA ASP A 103 -19.24 2.47 -4.90
C ASP A 103 -19.84 2.32 -6.32
N ASN A 104 -18.99 2.41 -7.37
CA ASN A 104 -19.41 2.31 -8.77
C ASN A 104 -18.37 1.60 -9.63
N ARG A 105 -18.50 0.28 -9.74
CA ARG A 105 -17.62 -0.60 -10.51
C ARG A 105 -17.41 -0.17 -11.96
N ASN A 106 -18.49 0.30 -12.62
CA ASN A 106 -18.40 0.67 -14.03
C ASN A 106 -17.61 1.94 -14.26
N ARG A 107 -17.77 2.95 -13.38
CA ARG A 107 -16.99 4.18 -13.39
C ARG A 107 -15.51 3.84 -13.22
N THR A 108 -15.16 3.19 -12.13
CA THR A 108 -13.76 2.88 -11.77
C THR A 108 -13.09 2.01 -12.83
N GLY A 109 -13.77 0.96 -13.32
CA GLY A 109 -13.24 0.10 -14.37
C GLY A 109 -13.01 0.85 -15.69
N GLY A 110 -13.88 1.80 -16.03
CA GLY A 110 -13.71 2.67 -17.20
C GLY A 110 -12.52 3.62 -17.07
N GLU A 111 -12.35 4.23 -15.90
CA GLU A 111 -11.24 5.14 -15.62
C GLU A 111 -9.89 4.40 -15.59
N VAL A 112 -9.79 3.28 -14.89
CA VAL A 112 -8.58 2.47 -14.84
C VAL A 112 -8.18 2.01 -16.25
N ARG A 113 -9.13 1.49 -17.04
CA ARG A 113 -8.87 1.09 -18.43
C ARG A 113 -8.38 2.27 -19.26
N HIS A 114 -9.02 3.44 -19.13
CA HIS A 114 -8.62 4.63 -19.85
C HIS A 114 -7.17 5.04 -19.55
N TYR A 115 -6.72 4.95 -18.28
CA TYR A 115 -5.35 5.29 -17.93
C TYR A 115 -4.35 4.31 -18.58
N PHE A 116 -4.60 3.01 -18.50
CA PHE A 116 -3.75 2.02 -19.17
C PHE A 116 -3.66 2.28 -20.67
N ASP A 117 -4.80 2.42 -21.36
CA ASP A 117 -4.84 2.64 -22.82
C ASP A 117 -4.15 3.95 -23.22
N LYS A 118 -4.33 5.01 -22.44
CA LYS A 118 -3.77 6.34 -22.71
C LYS A 118 -2.25 6.38 -22.60
N TYR A 119 -1.68 5.62 -21.68
CA TYR A 119 -0.25 5.65 -21.39
C TYR A 119 0.51 4.43 -21.91
N GLY A 120 0.03 3.81 -22.97
CA GLY A 120 0.74 2.75 -23.69
C GLY A 120 0.73 1.39 -23.02
N GLY A 121 -0.20 1.20 -22.08
CA GLY A 121 -0.45 -0.07 -21.41
C GLY A 121 -1.67 -0.79 -21.95
N ASN A 122 -2.05 -1.86 -21.28
CA ASN A 122 -3.22 -2.66 -21.58
C ASN A 122 -3.78 -3.31 -20.31
N LEU A 123 -5.06 -3.05 -20.02
CA LEU A 123 -5.75 -3.72 -18.92
C LEU A 123 -6.13 -5.14 -19.34
N GLY A 124 -5.65 -6.13 -18.57
CA GLY A 124 -5.85 -7.55 -18.80
C GLY A 124 -7.06 -8.14 -18.07
N GLN A 125 -7.09 -9.45 -18.00
CA GLN A 125 -8.04 -10.20 -17.18
C GLN A 125 -7.45 -10.43 -15.78
N SER A 126 -8.31 -10.66 -14.78
CA SER A 126 -7.87 -11.03 -13.44
C SER A 126 -6.97 -12.27 -13.49
N GLY A 127 -5.85 -12.23 -12.77
CA GLY A 127 -4.85 -13.30 -12.74
C GLY A 127 -3.77 -13.21 -13.83
N CYS A 128 -3.80 -12.16 -14.69
CA CYS A 128 -2.83 -12.07 -15.78
C CYS A 128 -1.41 -11.65 -15.33
N VAL A 129 -1.28 -11.01 -14.16
CA VAL A 129 0.03 -10.59 -13.62
C VAL A 129 0.22 -10.93 -12.14
N SER A 130 -0.85 -11.26 -11.38
CA SER A 130 -0.77 -11.50 -9.94
C SER A 130 0.18 -12.63 -9.56
N PHE A 131 0.37 -13.63 -10.43
CA PHE A 131 1.33 -14.72 -10.22
C PHE A 131 2.80 -14.28 -10.22
N MET A 132 3.09 -13.05 -10.65
CA MET A 132 4.43 -12.46 -10.67
C MET A 132 4.77 -11.74 -9.37
N PHE A 133 3.85 -11.73 -8.40
CA PHE A 133 3.99 -11.04 -7.12
C PHE A 133 3.72 -12.00 -5.96
N ASP A 134 4.48 -11.83 -4.89
CA ASP A 134 4.27 -12.51 -3.63
C ASP A 134 3.59 -11.57 -2.63
N ASP A 135 2.55 -12.06 -1.94
CA ASP A 135 1.94 -11.32 -0.84
C ASP A 135 2.84 -11.43 0.40
N LYS A 136 3.34 -10.30 0.89
CA LYS A 136 4.23 -10.22 2.05
C LYS A 136 3.81 -9.11 3.01
N GLY A 137 4.22 -9.23 4.26
CA GLY A 137 4.24 -8.12 5.20
C GLY A 137 5.54 -7.34 5.01
N VAL A 138 5.47 -6.01 4.95
CA VAL A 138 6.64 -5.15 4.80
C VAL A 138 6.65 -4.13 5.92
N ILE A 139 7.72 -4.14 6.71
CA ILE A 139 7.97 -3.17 7.77
C ILE A 139 9.13 -2.29 7.35
N ILE A 140 8.95 -0.98 7.44
CA ILE A 140 9.95 0.03 7.11
C ILE A 140 10.36 0.78 8.38
N ILE A 141 11.67 0.84 8.63
CA ILE A 141 12.28 1.61 9.71
C ILE A 141 13.26 2.60 9.09
N GLU A 142 13.19 3.88 9.46
CA GLU A 142 14.14 4.90 9.01
C GLU A 142 15.51 4.65 9.65
N LYS A 143 16.58 4.74 8.87
CA LYS A 143 17.94 4.63 9.39
C LYS A 143 18.25 5.83 10.25
N ASP A 144 18.84 5.55 11.41
CA ASP A 144 19.36 6.53 12.34
C ASP A 144 20.73 6.02 12.83
N ASP A 145 21.69 6.90 12.98
CA ASP A 145 23.03 6.57 13.52
C ASP A 145 23.02 5.88 14.88
N ALA A 146 21.89 5.98 15.61
CA ALA A 146 21.69 5.32 16.89
C ALA A 146 21.23 3.86 16.76
N ILE A 147 20.82 3.40 15.57
CA ILE A 147 20.33 2.05 15.34
C ILE A 147 21.51 1.16 14.92
N ASP A 148 21.77 0.13 15.73
CA ASP A 148 22.68 -0.95 15.37
C ASP A 148 21.96 -1.89 14.38
N GLU A 149 22.48 -1.95 13.16
CA GLU A 149 21.90 -2.74 12.06
C GLU A 149 21.90 -4.23 12.38
N ASP A 150 23.00 -4.75 12.94
CA ASP A 150 23.11 -6.18 13.29
C ASP A 150 22.12 -6.55 14.39
N ALA A 151 21.96 -5.70 15.40
CA ALA A 151 21.00 -5.91 16.48
C ALA A 151 19.54 -5.83 15.98
N LEU A 152 19.23 -4.92 15.05
CA LEU A 152 17.90 -4.84 14.45
C LEU A 152 17.61 -6.06 13.58
N MET A 153 18.58 -6.51 12.79
CA MET A 153 18.46 -7.71 11.97
C MET A 153 18.19 -8.95 12.84
N GLU A 154 18.99 -9.14 13.91
CA GLU A 154 18.78 -10.26 14.85
C GLU A 154 17.40 -10.21 15.50
N ALA A 155 17.00 -9.05 16.02
CA ALA A 155 15.68 -8.87 16.62
C ALA A 155 14.53 -9.13 15.63
N SER A 156 14.71 -8.74 14.35
CA SER A 156 13.71 -8.97 13.30
C SER A 156 13.53 -10.46 13.00
N LEU A 157 14.64 -11.18 12.84
CA LEU A 157 14.62 -12.62 12.56
C LEU A 157 14.09 -13.42 13.75
N GLU A 158 14.49 -13.05 14.98
CA GLU A 158 13.95 -13.68 16.21
C GLU A 158 12.44 -13.45 16.36
N ALA A 159 11.94 -12.29 15.92
CA ALA A 159 10.51 -11.97 15.93
C ALA A 159 9.70 -12.73 14.87
N GLY A 160 10.36 -13.36 13.89
CA GLY A 160 9.73 -14.14 12.83
C GLY A 160 9.74 -13.50 11.46
N ALA A 161 10.63 -12.50 11.22
CA ALA A 161 10.84 -11.98 9.88
C ALA A 161 11.51 -13.04 8.98
N GLU A 162 11.14 -13.03 7.70
CA GLU A 162 11.72 -13.93 6.69
C GLU A 162 13.00 -13.36 6.07
N ASP A 163 13.04 -12.04 5.91
CA ASP A 163 14.17 -11.36 5.29
C ASP A 163 14.36 -9.96 5.89
N PHE A 164 15.60 -9.47 5.77
CA PHE A 164 16.02 -8.15 6.23
C PHE A 164 16.92 -7.53 5.17
N ALA A 165 16.62 -6.32 4.76
CA ALA A 165 17.42 -5.56 3.81
C ALA A 165 17.72 -4.16 4.36
N SER A 166 18.94 -3.71 4.06
CA SER A 166 19.40 -2.35 4.34
C SER A 166 19.51 -1.61 3.02
N ASP A 167 18.58 -0.69 2.74
CA ASP A 167 18.47 -0.01 1.46
C ASP A 167 18.34 1.52 1.63
N GLY A 168 19.29 2.25 1.04
CA GLY A 168 19.34 3.71 1.14
C GLY A 168 19.22 4.20 2.58
N ASP A 169 18.15 4.98 2.86
CA ASP A 169 17.90 5.61 4.16
C ASP A 169 16.99 4.77 5.08
N VAL A 170 16.70 3.51 4.72
CA VAL A 170 15.78 2.65 5.49
C VAL A 170 16.28 1.22 5.68
N PHE A 171 15.73 0.57 6.69
CA PHE A 171 15.72 -0.88 6.83
C PHE A 171 14.35 -1.40 6.39
N GLU A 172 14.36 -2.44 5.56
CA GLU A 172 13.17 -3.16 5.10
C GLU A 172 13.16 -4.56 5.71
N ILE A 173 12.06 -4.89 6.40
CA ILE A 173 11.87 -6.18 7.05
C ILE A 173 10.68 -6.86 6.41
N ILE A 174 10.89 -8.06 5.89
CA ILE A 174 9.87 -8.85 5.18
C ILE A 174 9.37 -9.95 6.08
N THR A 175 8.05 -10.14 6.08
CA THR A 175 7.38 -11.19 6.85
C THR A 175 6.35 -11.92 5.99
N GLU A 176 5.87 -13.07 6.44
CA GLU A 176 4.57 -13.55 5.98
C GLU A 176 3.48 -12.54 6.38
N PRO A 177 2.40 -12.37 5.57
CA PRO A 177 1.33 -11.43 5.89
C PRO A 177 0.66 -11.69 7.25
N SER A 178 0.59 -12.96 7.68
CA SER A 178 0.05 -13.36 8.99
C SER A 178 0.88 -12.90 10.17
N ASP A 179 2.19 -12.75 9.98
CA ASP A 179 3.16 -12.49 11.05
C ASP A 179 3.51 -11.00 11.18
N LEU A 180 3.08 -10.19 10.21
CA LEU A 180 3.34 -8.76 10.14
C LEU A 180 3.05 -8.02 11.47
N SER A 181 1.88 -8.26 12.05
CA SER A 181 1.47 -7.59 13.30
C SER A 181 2.34 -8.02 14.48
N ALA A 182 2.64 -9.32 14.58
CA ALA A 182 3.44 -9.85 15.69
C ALA A 182 4.89 -9.34 15.62
N VAL A 183 5.49 -9.33 14.43
CA VAL A 183 6.86 -8.80 14.23
C VAL A 183 6.90 -7.29 14.48
N SER A 184 5.92 -6.54 13.97
CA SER A 184 5.81 -5.09 14.21
C SER A 184 5.69 -4.76 15.70
N ASP A 185 4.85 -5.49 16.43
CA ASP A 185 4.68 -5.30 17.89
C ASP A 185 5.96 -5.63 18.65
N ALA A 186 6.66 -6.71 18.28
CA ALA A 186 7.93 -7.11 18.91
C ALA A 186 9.02 -6.05 18.69
N LEU A 187 9.17 -5.53 17.47
CA LEU A 187 10.16 -4.49 17.16
C LEU A 187 9.83 -3.16 17.88
N THR A 188 8.55 -2.82 17.98
CA THR A 188 8.09 -1.64 18.74
C THR A 188 8.40 -1.80 20.23
N ALA A 189 8.17 -2.99 20.80
CA ALA A 189 8.49 -3.31 22.19
C ALA A 189 10.01 -3.28 22.47
N ALA A 190 10.83 -3.62 21.46
CA ALA A 190 12.29 -3.50 21.51
C ALA A 190 12.80 -2.06 21.37
N GLY A 191 11.90 -1.08 21.12
CA GLY A 191 12.22 0.35 21.10
C GLY A 191 12.46 0.92 19.69
N TYR A 192 12.23 0.15 18.64
CA TYR A 192 12.36 0.65 17.26
C TYR A 192 11.13 1.45 16.83
N THR A 193 11.37 2.53 16.10
CA THR A 193 10.30 3.37 15.55
C THR A 193 9.96 2.91 14.13
N ILE A 194 8.76 2.37 13.96
CA ILE A 194 8.27 1.88 12.67
C ILE A 194 7.63 3.03 11.89
N LEU A 195 8.10 3.26 10.66
CA LEU A 195 7.50 4.22 9.73
C LEU A 195 6.25 3.68 9.05
N SER A 196 6.28 2.41 8.67
CA SER A 196 5.17 1.72 8.00
C SER A 196 5.25 0.22 8.27
N ALA A 197 4.09 -0.40 8.48
CA ALA A 197 3.93 -1.84 8.57
C ALA A 197 2.63 -2.21 7.83
N GLU A 198 2.76 -2.71 6.61
CA GLU A 198 1.61 -2.95 5.73
C GLU A 198 1.81 -4.23 4.93
N ALA A 199 0.70 -4.90 4.58
CA ALA A 199 0.74 -5.95 3.57
C ALA A 199 1.06 -5.33 2.21
N ASP A 200 1.92 -5.99 1.45
CA ASP A 200 2.41 -5.52 0.15
C ASP A 200 2.49 -6.68 -0.86
N LYS A 201 2.60 -6.35 -2.14
CA LYS A 201 2.82 -7.30 -3.23
C LYS A 201 4.21 -7.08 -3.80
N ILE A 202 5.12 -8.00 -3.47
CA ILE A 202 6.52 -7.91 -3.86
C ILE A 202 6.72 -8.63 -5.20
N PRO A 203 7.22 -7.94 -6.24
CA PRO A 203 7.48 -8.61 -7.52
C PRO A 203 8.62 -9.61 -7.40
N GLN A 204 8.44 -10.78 -8.01
CA GLN A 204 9.48 -11.82 -8.12
C GLN A 204 10.59 -11.43 -9.09
N ASN A 205 10.28 -10.58 -10.08
CA ASN A 205 11.23 -10.07 -11.07
C ASN A 205 10.93 -8.62 -11.38
N TYR A 206 11.96 -7.83 -11.63
CA TYR A 206 11.85 -6.42 -11.99
C TYR A 206 12.13 -6.19 -13.48
N ILE A 207 11.54 -5.14 -14.04
CA ILE A 207 11.75 -4.67 -15.41
C ILE A 207 12.34 -3.27 -15.37
N THR A 208 13.47 -3.07 -16.05
CA THR A 208 14.05 -1.75 -16.28
C THR A 208 13.53 -1.19 -17.59
N LEU A 209 13.10 0.08 -17.59
CA LEU A 209 12.71 0.80 -18.80
C LEU A 209 13.89 1.61 -19.33
N GLU A 210 14.19 1.46 -20.64
CA GLU A 210 15.28 2.16 -21.30
C GLU A 210 14.80 3.39 -22.10
N SER A 211 13.57 3.35 -22.59
CA SER A 211 12.98 4.41 -23.40
C SER A 211 12.49 5.57 -22.54
N GLU A 212 12.93 6.81 -22.82
CA GLU A 212 12.46 8.00 -22.13
C GLU A 212 10.93 8.18 -22.25
N ASP A 213 10.34 7.81 -23.40
CA ASP A 213 8.90 7.85 -23.61
C ASP A 213 8.17 6.83 -22.72
N ASP A 214 8.71 5.61 -22.59
CA ASP A 214 8.12 4.58 -21.74
C ASP A 214 8.22 4.95 -20.26
N ILE A 215 9.36 5.49 -19.82
CA ILE A 215 9.57 6.01 -18.46
C ILE A 215 8.56 7.12 -18.17
N LYS A 216 8.41 8.08 -19.08
CA LYS A 216 7.44 9.17 -18.95
C LYS A 216 6.01 8.65 -18.88
N ASN A 217 5.64 7.74 -19.77
CA ASN A 217 4.30 7.17 -19.81
C ASN A 217 4.01 6.32 -18.55
N MET A 218 5.00 5.57 -18.06
CA MET A 218 4.84 4.79 -16.82
C MET A 218 4.64 5.70 -15.61
N ASN A 219 5.42 6.78 -15.48
CA ASN A 219 5.22 7.77 -14.43
C ASN A 219 3.82 8.39 -14.48
N LEU A 220 3.34 8.78 -15.66
CA LEU A 220 2.00 9.36 -15.84
C LEU A 220 0.89 8.34 -15.54
N LEU A 221 1.08 7.06 -15.90
CA LEU A 221 0.15 5.99 -15.55
C LEU A 221 0.04 5.85 -14.03
N LEU A 222 1.17 5.75 -13.33
CA LEU A 222 1.20 5.63 -11.87
C LEU A 222 0.57 6.85 -11.19
N GLU A 223 0.93 8.06 -11.63
CA GLU A 223 0.39 9.32 -11.09
C GLU A 223 -1.14 9.37 -11.20
N HIS A 224 -1.71 9.05 -12.36
CA HIS A 224 -3.16 9.09 -12.56
C HIS A 224 -3.89 7.98 -11.81
N LEU A 225 -3.29 6.78 -11.70
CA LEU A 225 -3.85 5.71 -10.90
C LEU A 225 -3.84 6.08 -9.41
N GLU A 226 -2.72 6.57 -8.88
CA GLU A 226 -2.59 6.97 -7.49
C GLU A 226 -3.48 8.16 -7.13
N ASP A 227 -3.72 9.06 -8.09
CA ASP A 227 -4.55 10.26 -7.93
C ASP A 227 -6.05 9.96 -7.91
N ASN A 228 -6.45 8.78 -8.37
CA ASN A 228 -7.84 8.35 -8.39
C ASN A 228 -8.33 7.98 -6.98
N ASP A 229 -9.44 8.57 -6.55
CA ASP A 229 -10.00 8.38 -5.20
C ASP A 229 -10.50 6.95 -4.94
N ASP A 230 -10.79 6.18 -5.98
CA ASP A 230 -11.23 4.78 -5.85
C ASP A 230 -10.06 3.80 -5.78
N VAL A 231 -8.86 4.20 -6.24
CA VAL A 231 -7.65 3.38 -6.18
C VAL A 231 -7.07 3.42 -4.77
N GLN A 232 -6.87 2.26 -4.17
CA GLN A 232 -6.25 2.12 -2.85
C GLN A 232 -4.74 1.97 -2.97
N ASN A 233 -4.28 0.98 -3.73
CA ASN A 233 -2.85 0.74 -3.94
C ASN A 233 -2.59 0.42 -5.41
N VAL A 234 -1.36 0.73 -5.85
CA VAL A 234 -0.79 0.36 -7.14
C VAL A 234 0.51 -0.38 -6.88
N TYR A 235 0.60 -1.60 -7.38
CA TYR A 235 1.81 -2.43 -7.30
C TYR A 235 2.34 -2.64 -8.72
N HIS A 236 3.64 -2.63 -8.88
CA HIS A 236 4.27 -2.82 -10.20
C HIS A 236 5.66 -3.43 -10.06
N ASN A 237 6.14 -4.05 -11.12
CA ASN A 237 7.47 -4.62 -11.18
C ASN A 237 8.49 -3.77 -11.95
N TRP A 238 8.20 -2.48 -12.14
CA TRP A 238 9.15 -1.55 -12.71
C TRP A 238 10.23 -1.21 -11.69
N GLU A 239 11.49 -1.46 -12.07
CA GLU A 239 12.65 -1.01 -11.32
C GLU A 239 12.83 0.49 -11.59
N ASN A 240 12.35 1.30 -10.66
CA ASN A 240 12.47 2.75 -10.74
C ASN A 240 13.92 3.15 -10.45
N PRO A 241 14.60 3.90 -11.34
CA PRO A 241 15.97 4.36 -11.13
C PRO A 241 16.10 5.39 -10.02
#